data_afa484788833b1eed84c57dc8a629e7f
#
_entry.id   afa484788833b1eed84c57dc8a629e7f
#
_cell.length_a   1.000
_cell.length_b   1.000
_cell.length_c   1.000
_cell.angle_alpha   90.00
_cell.angle_beta   90.00
_cell.angle_gamma   90.00
#
_symmetry.space_group_name_H-M   'P 1'
#
loop_
_entity.id
_entity.type
_entity.pdbx_description
1 polymer ?
#
loop_
_entity_poly.entity_id
_entity_poly.type
_entity_poly.pdbx_seq_one_letter_code
_entity_poly.pdbx_strand_id
1 'polypeptide(L)'
;YEPTEENFKRGTANKVMWEIYGLGKRRSVEGRIYGEYELIDEIPAWIKKRYQGIDFGYTQDPTAIVEVAIHDNAIYIDLQCYKTRMLGKDIIKVLKETNRGLKIISESADPRLLDEIALAGFNIHPVEKGPGSIMAGIDKIKSMRMVVTMRSMELINELKKYTYKQNKSGKYLNEPIDDYN
;
A
#
# COMPACT_ATOMS: atom_id res chain seq x y z
N TYR A 1 -6.93 17.40 -19.49
CA TYR A 1 -7.13 17.92 -18.12
C TYR A 1 -6.68 19.38 -17.94
N GLU A 2 -6.15 20.01 -18.98
CA GLU A 2 -5.72 21.41 -18.94
C GLU A 2 -6.87 22.34 -18.55
N PRO A 3 -6.69 23.28 -17.59
CA PRO A 3 -7.76 24.16 -17.11
C PRO A 3 -7.99 25.33 -18.07
N THR A 4 -8.35 25.05 -19.32
CA THR A 4 -8.79 26.03 -20.32
C THR A 4 -10.30 26.25 -20.22
N GLU A 5 -10.80 27.41 -20.64
CA GLU A 5 -12.24 27.70 -20.68
C GLU A 5 -13.02 26.63 -21.46
N GLU A 6 -12.43 26.14 -22.55
CA GLU A 6 -13.03 25.14 -23.42
C GLU A 6 -13.16 23.79 -22.69
N ASN A 7 -12.11 23.36 -21.95
CA ASN A 7 -12.11 22.13 -21.18
C ASN A 7 -13.04 22.21 -19.95
N PHE A 8 -13.21 23.39 -19.35
CA PHE A 8 -14.22 23.62 -18.33
C PHE A 8 -15.63 23.44 -18.89
N LYS A 9 -15.90 24.03 -20.05
CA LYS A 9 -17.22 23.88 -20.74
C LYS A 9 -17.52 22.43 -21.12
N ARG A 10 -16.49 21.63 -21.44
CA ARG A 10 -16.61 20.20 -21.79
C ARG A 10 -16.61 19.27 -20.56
N GLY A 11 -16.45 19.78 -19.34
CA GLY A 11 -16.36 18.98 -18.13
C GLY A 11 -15.09 18.11 -18.02
N THR A 12 -14.08 18.38 -18.85
CA THR A 12 -12.81 17.63 -18.90
C THR A 12 -11.67 18.33 -18.19
N ALA A 13 -11.87 19.59 -17.77
CA ALA A 13 -10.87 20.34 -17.00
C ALA A 13 -10.72 19.78 -15.60
N ASN A 14 -9.51 19.45 -15.21
CA ASN A 14 -9.16 19.09 -13.85
C ASN A 14 -7.81 19.71 -13.49
N LYS A 15 -7.84 20.82 -12.78
CA LYS A 15 -6.63 21.58 -12.40
C LYS A 15 -5.62 20.72 -11.65
N VAL A 16 -6.07 19.84 -10.76
CA VAL A 16 -5.20 18.95 -9.96
C VAL A 16 -4.52 17.94 -10.90
N MET A 17 -5.30 17.33 -11.79
CA MET A 17 -4.77 16.37 -12.77
C MET A 17 -3.82 17.04 -13.77
N TRP A 18 -4.13 18.28 -14.18
CA TRP A 18 -3.22 19.06 -15.04
C TRP A 18 -1.91 19.39 -14.32
N GLU A 19 -1.98 19.84 -13.06
CA GLU A 19 -0.77 20.11 -12.27
C GLU A 19 0.10 18.88 -12.08
N ILE A 20 -0.49 17.71 -11.90
CA ILE A 20 0.25 16.45 -11.69
C ILE A 20 0.77 15.88 -13.02
N TYR A 21 -0.10 15.69 -14.00
CA TYR A 21 0.23 14.97 -15.24
C TYR A 21 0.70 15.87 -16.38
N GLY A 22 0.21 17.12 -16.44
CA GLY A 22 0.59 18.07 -17.50
C GLY A 22 1.82 18.91 -17.16
N LEU A 23 1.95 19.33 -15.91
CA LEU A 23 3.04 20.19 -15.46
C LEU A 23 4.08 19.46 -14.60
N GLY A 24 3.89 18.18 -14.28
CA GLY A 24 4.79 17.42 -13.43
C GLY A 24 4.94 18.00 -12.00
N LYS A 25 3.98 18.85 -11.59
CA LYS A 25 4.04 19.47 -10.26
C LYS A 25 3.72 18.43 -9.20
N ARG A 26 4.72 18.13 -8.38
CA ARG A 26 4.56 17.30 -7.18
C ARG A 26 3.93 18.15 -6.08
N ARG A 27 2.65 17.94 -5.79
CA ARG A 27 2.02 18.49 -4.58
C ARG A 27 2.25 17.54 -3.41
N SER A 28 3.20 17.86 -2.55
CA SER A 28 3.20 17.29 -1.21
C SER A 28 2.05 17.93 -0.43
N VAL A 29 1.04 17.14 -0.07
CA VAL A 29 0.05 17.58 0.93
C VAL A 29 0.78 17.56 2.26
N GLU A 30 0.83 18.72 2.93
CA GLU A 30 1.50 18.88 4.22
C GLU A 30 0.98 17.82 5.21
N GLY A 31 1.90 17.14 5.90
CA GLY A 31 1.58 16.08 6.85
C GLY A 31 1.36 14.68 6.28
N ARG A 32 1.35 14.49 4.97
CA ARG A 32 1.26 13.15 4.38
C ARG A 32 2.53 12.36 4.62
N ILE A 33 2.40 11.08 5.02
CA ILE A 33 3.54 10.21 5.31
C ILE A 33 4.25 9.81 4.01
N TYR A 34 3.50 9.33 3.01
CA TYR A 34 4.02 8.98 1.69
C TYR A 34 3.56 10.01 0.66
N GLY A 35 4.47 10.96 0.34
CA GLY A 35 4.13 12.10 -0.53
C GLY A 35 4.17 11.78 -2.02
N GLU A 36 5.10 10.95 -2.45
CA GLU A 36 5.41 10.73 -3.86
C GLU A 36 5.52 9.25 -4.16
N TYR A 37 4.89 8.82 -5.25
CA TYR A 37 5.03 7.50 -5.84
C TYR A 37 4.82 7.58 -7.35
N GLU A 38 5.44 6.68 -8.08
CA GLU A 38 5.26 6.50 -9.51
C GLU A 38 4.16 5.46 -9.77
N LEU A 39 3.45 5.61 -10.90
CA LEU A 39 2.46 4.64 -11.32
C LEU A 39 2.97 3.83 -12.51
N ILE A 40 2.75 2.51 -12.45
CA ILE A 40 3.09 1.57 -13.52
C ILE A 40 1.91 0.63 -13.79
N ASP A 41 1.92 -0.04 -14.93
CA ASP A 41 0.90 -1.03 -15.26
C ASP A 41 1.08 -2.31 -14.44
N GLU A 42 2.31 -2.85 -14.38
CA GLU A 42 2.64 -4.08 -13.68
C GLU A 42 4.09 -4.08 -13.16
N ILE A 43 4.36 -4.86 -12.12
CA ILE A 43 5.72 -5.04 -11.61
C ILE A 43 6.56 -5.80 -12.65
N PRO A 44 7.72 -5.26 -13.10
CA PRO A 44 8.54 -5.90 -14.11
C PRO A 44 8.95 -7.32 -13.74
N ALA A 45 8.70 -8.29 -14.62
CA ALA A 45 8.92 -9.71 -14.35
C ALA A 45 10.40 -10.09 -14.08
N TRP A 46 11.34 -9.26 -14.54
CA TRP A 46 12.78 -9.47 -14.35
C TRP A 46 13.24 -9.17 -12.91
N ILE A 47 12.46 -8.43 -12.08
CA ILE A 47 12.80 -8.20 -10.68
C ILE A 47 12.58 -9.51 -9.91
N LYS A 48 13.64 -10.06 -9.33
CA LYS A 48 13.62 -11.36 -8.66
C LYS A 48 13.37 -11.30 -7.16
N LYS A 49 13.76 -10.18 -6.52
CA LYS A 49 13.58 -10.01 -5.06
C LYS A 49 12.14 -9.59 -4.80
N ARG A 50 11.28 -10.58 -4.54
CA ARG A 50 9.83 -10.42 -4.36
C ARG A 50 9.35 -11.09 -3.08
N TYR A 51 8.32 -10.51 -2.51
CA TYR A 51 7.63 -10.99 -1.32
C TYR A 51 6.14 -10.75 -1.47
N GLN A 52 5.36 -11.39 -0.62
CA GLN A 52 3.96 -11.06 -0.46
C GLN A 52 3.71 -10.61 0.99
N GLY A 53 2.96 -9.54 1.19
CA GLY A 53 2.53 -9.05 2.49
C GLY A 53 1.06 -9.36 2.71
N ILE A 54 0.68 -9.76 3.92
CA ILE A 54 -0.72 -9.91 4.31
C ILE A 54 -0.95 -9.14 5.59
N ASP A 55 -1.99 -8.33 5.58
CA ASP A 55 -2.61 -7.74 6.74
C ASP A 55 -4.00 -8.34 6.92
N PHE A 56 -4.26 -8.94 8.09
CA PHE A 56 -5.51 -9.64 8.35
C PHE A 56 -6.53 -8.70 8.97
N GLY A 57 -7.58 -8.40 8.25
CA GLY A 57 -8.78 -7.74 8.75
C GLY A 57 -10.00 -8.64 8.60
N TYR A 58 -11.11 -8.28 9.25
CA TYR A 58 -12.35 -9.08 9.14
C TYR A 58 -13.59 -8.23 8.96
N THR A 59 -14.08 -7.53 9.99
CA THR A 59 -15.38 -6.84 9.95
C THR A 59 -15.32 -5.45 9.36
N GLN A 60 -14.55 -4.55 9.96
CA GLN A 60 -14.40 -3.16 9.53
C GLN A 60 -13.15 -3.01 8.66
N ASP A 61 -12.07 -3.65 9.08
CA ASP A 61 -10.80 -3.63 8.38
C ASP A 61 -10.77 -4.73 7.32
N PRO A 62 -10.36 -4.42 6.09
CA PRO A 62 -10.22 -5.42 5.05
C PRO A 62 -8.96 -6.27 5.27
N THR A 63 -9.02 -7.53 4.86
CA THR A 63 -7.80 -8.29 4.60
C THR A 63 -7.15 -7.72 3.35
N ALA A 64 -5.90 -7.26 3.50
CA ALA A 64 -5.09 -6.74 2.40
C ALA A 64 -3.96 -7.72 2.06
N ILE A 65 -3.79 -8.01 0.76
CA ILE A 65 -2.68 -8.82 0.23
C ILE A 65 -1.97 -8.00 -0.83
N VAL A 66 -0.67 -7.80 -0.65
CA VAL A 66 0.16 -7.04 -1.58
C VAL A 66 1.36 -7.88 -2.05
N GLU A 67 1.70 -7.77 -3.32
CA GLU A 67 3.02 -8.20 -3.82
C GLU A 67 3.98 -7.01 -3.71
N VAL A 68 5.17 -7.27 -3.19
CA VAL A 68 6.24 -6.29 -3.05
C VAL A 68 7.49 -6.79 -3.76
N ALA A 69 8.05 -5.96 -4.64
CA ALA A 69 9.32 -6.24 -5.28
C ALA A 69 10.34 -5.12 -4.98
N ILE A 70 11.61 -5.48 -4.83
CA ILE A 70 12.67 -4.53 -4.47
C ILE A 70 13.80 -4.61 -5.49
N HIS A 71 14.15 -3.46 -6.07
CA HIS A 71 15.27 -3.34 -7.01
C HIS A 71 15.82 -1.90 -7.02
N ASP A 72 17.14 -1.74 -7.01
CA ASP A 72 17.86 -0.46 -7.12
C ASP A 72 17.28 0.67 -6.25
N ASN A 73 17.16 0.40 -4.96
CA ASN A 73 16.58 1.33 -3.99
C ASN A 73 15.14 1.78 -4.33
N ALA A 74 14.42 0.98 -5.12
CA ALA A 74 13.01 1.16 -5.39
C ALA A 74 12.18 0.02 -4.80
N ILE A 75 11.01 0.36 -4.27
CA ILE A 75 9.98 -0.58 -3.82
C ILE A 75 8.79 -0.50 -4.78
N TYR A 76 8.44 -1.64 -5.35
CA TYR A 76 7.30 -1.81 -6.25
C TYR A 76 6.20 -2.53 -5.48
N ILE A 77 4.97 -2.01 -5.55
CA ILE A 77 3.84 -2.53 -4.76
C ILE A 77 2.65 -2.76 -5.68
N ASP A 78 2.05 -3.94 -5.57
CA ASP A 78 0.85 -4.35 -6.28
C ASP A 78 -0.17 -4.91 -5.31
N LEU A 79 -1.35 -4.28 -5.21
CA LEU A 79 -2.45 -4.74 -4.38
C LEU A 79 -3.19 -5.88 -5.07
N GLN A 80 -3.13 -7.06 -4.49
CA GLN A 80 -3.72 -8.27 -5.05
C GLN A 80 -5.09 -8.61 -4.45
N CYS A 81 -5.33 -8.19 -3.21
CA CYS A 81 -6.63 -8.35 -2.54
C CYS A 81 -6.85 -7.23 -1.52
N TYR A 82 -8.09 -6.77 -1.41
CA TYR A 82 -8.55 -5.81 -0.42
C TYR A 82 -10.03 -6.06 -0.16
N LYS A 83 -10.35 -6.91 0.84
CA LYS A 83 -11.72 -7.36 1.09
C LYS A 83 -11.95 -7.61 2.58
N THR A 84 -13.14 -7.22 3.05
CA THR A 84 -13.64 -7.57 4.39
C THR A 84 -14.26 -8.95 4.41
N ARG A 85 -14.41 -9.52 5.61
CA ARG A 85 -15.10 -10.79 5.89
C ARG A 85 -14.53 -12.00 5.17
N MET A 86 -13.22 -12.02 4.95
CA MET A 86 -12.53 -13.17 4.39
C MET A 86 -12.25 -14.20 5.49
N LEU A 87 -12.62 -15.45 5.23
CA LEU A 87 -12.24 -16.61 6.02
C LEU A 87 -10.90 -17.18 5.51
N GLY A 88 -10.24 -18.02 6.30
CA GLY A 88 -8.98 -18.66 5.91
C GLY A 88 -9.04 -19.31 4.52
N LYS A 89 -10.12 -20.04 4.22
CA LYS A 89 -10.35 -20.64 2.89
C LYS A 89 -10.38 -19.61 1.74
N ASP A 90 -10.90 -18.41 2.00
CA ASP A 90 -11.01 -17.36 0.97
C ASP A 90 -9.63 -16.73 0.73
N ILE A 91 -8.86 -16.52 1.79
CA ILE A 91 -7.47 -16.06 1.74
C ILE A 91 -6.62 -17.09 0.99
N ILE A 92 -6.71 -18.37 1.35
CA ILE A 92 -5.99 -19.46 0.69
C ILE A 92 -6.34 -19.53 -0.80
N LYS A 93 -7.60 -19.29 -1.17
CA LYS A 93 -8.01 -19.24 -2.58
C LYS A 93 -7.28 -18.11 -3.32
N VAL A 94 -7.26 -16.89 -2.76
CA VAL A 94 -6.53 -15.76 -3.35
C VAL A 94 -5.04 -16.08 -3.47
N LEU A 95 -4.43 -16.65 -2.42
CA LEU A 95 -3.02 -17.02 -2.43
C LEU A 95 -2.68 -18.05 -3.51
N LYS A 96 -3.56 -19.03 -3.77
CA LYS A 96 -3.39 -20.00 -4.88
C LYS A 96 -3.34 -19.33 -6.25
N GLU A 97 -4.03 -18.20 -6.41
CA GLU A 97 -4.09 -17.47 -7.67
C GLU A 97 -2.91 -16.46 -7.80
N THR A 98 -2.45 -15.90 -6.69
CA THR A 98 -1.51 -14.77 -6.68
C THR A 98 -0.10 -15.13 -6.20
N ASN A 99 0.05 -16.06 -5.24
CA ASN A 99 1.36 -16.46 -4.73
C ASN A 99 2.05 -17.45 -5.67
N ARG A 100 3.13 -17.02 -6.28
CA ARG A 100 3.97 -17.82 -7.18
C ARG A 100 5.20 -18.40 -6.45
N GLY A 101 4.99 -18.93 -5.24
CA GLY A 101 6.07 -19.44 -4.39
C GLY A 101 6.82 -18.34 -3.63
N LEU A 102 6.22 -17.17 -3.49
CA LEU A 102 6.80 -16.07 -2.75
C LEU A 102 6.73 -16.32 -1.24
N LYS A 103 7.76 -15.85 -0.52
CA LYS A 103 7.70 -15.77 0.93
C LYS A 103 6.63 -14.75 1.35
N ILE A 104 5.73 -15.16 2.23
CA ILE A 104 4.67 -14.33 2.77
C ILE A 104 5.10 -13.79 4.13
N ILE A 105 4.93 -12.49 4.32
CA ILE A 105 5.14 -11.79 5.58
C ILE A 105 3.79 -11.30 6.07
N SER A 106 3.43 -11.63 7.30
CA SER A 106 2.10 -11.30 7.86
C SER A 106 2.21 -10.72 9.26
N GLU A 107 1.16 -10.06 9.71
CA GLU A 107 0.99 -9.81 11.13
C GLU A 107 0.80 -11.12 11.91
N SER A 108 1.12 -11.09 13.21
CA SER A 108 1.02 -12.27 14.10
C SER A 108 -0.33 -12.41 14.80
N ALA A 109 -1.36 -11.70 14.33
CA ALA A 109 -2.61 -11.53 15.10
C ALA A 109 -3.44 -12.81 15.31
N ASP A 110 -3.40 -13.79 14.40
CA ASP A 110 -4.14 -15.05 14.54
C ASP A 110 -3.24 -16.25 14.20
N PRO A 111 -2.64 -16.92 15.22
CA PRO A 111 -1.79 -18.10 15.01
C PRO A 111 -2.49 -19.25 14.28
N ARG A 112 -3.81 -19.44 14.51
CA ARG A 112 -4.56 -20.52 13.85
C ARG A 112 -4.71 -20.27 12.36
N LEU A 113 -4.93 -19.03 11.96
CA LEU A 113 -5.01 -18.64 10.56
C LEU A 113 -3.65 -18.79 9.86
N LEU A 114 -2.57 -18.47 10.56
CA LEU A 114 -1.20 -18.70 10.07
C LEU A 114 -0.94 -20.18 9.83
N ASP A 115 -1.30 -21.04 10.78
CA ASP A 115 -1.17 -22.49 10.67
C ASP A 115 -2.02 -23.04 9.51
N GLU A 116 -3.25 -22.57 9.35
CA GLU A 116 -4.14 -22.97 8.24
C GLU A 116 -3.50 -22.65 6.88
N ILE A 117 -2.93 -21.45 6.73
CA ILE A 117 -2.25 -21.02 5.50
C ILE A 117 -0.97 -21.82 5.27
N ALA A 118 -0.18 -22.08 6.32
CA ALA A 118 1.03 -22.89 6.24
C ALA A 118 0.72 -24.34 5.85
N LEU A 119 -0.32 -24.96 6.46
CA LEU A 119 -0.79 -26.30 6.11
C LEU A 119 -1.31 -26.40 4.66
N ALA A 120 -1.80 -25.29 4.11
CA ALA A 120 -2.17 -25.22 2.69
C ALA A 120 -0.95 -25.14 1.74
N GLY A 121 0.28 -25.13 2.26
CA GLY A 121 1.54 -25.19 1.50
C GLY A 121 2.20 -23.85 1.24
N PHE A 122 1.78 -22.78 1.91
CA PHE A 122 2.38 -21.46 1.74
C PHE A 122 3.51 -21.18 2.74
N ASN A 123 4.55 -20.50 2.28
CA ASN A 123 5.70 -20.11 3.11
C ASN A 123 5.41 -18.79 3.83
N ILE A 124 4.58 -18.85 4.90
CA ILE A 124 4.13 -17.69 5.67
C ILE A 124 4.94 -17.51 6.96
N HIS A 125 5.31 -16.27 7.25
CA HIS A 125 6.10 -15.89 8.44
C HIS A 125 5.46 -14.68 9.13
N PRO A 126 5.14 -14.78 10.41
CA PRO A 126 4.69 -13.63 11.19
C PRO A 126 5.83 -12.63 11.42
N VAL A 127 5.47 -11.36 11.48
CA VAL A 127 6.40 -10.28 11.88
C VAL A 127 6.22 -10.00 13.36
N GLU A 128 7.31 -9.99 14.11
CA GLU A 128 7.33 -9.47 15.47
C GLU A 128 7.37 -7.94 15.44
N LYS A 129 6.32 -7.31 15.99
CA LYS A 129 6.26 -5.85 16.13
C LYS A 129 6.94 -5.44 17.43
N GLY A 130 8.10 -4.80 17.34
CA GLY A 130 8.78 -4.15 18.47
C GLY A 130 8.42 -2.68 18.61
N PRO A 131 8.71 -2.05 19.77
CA PRO A 131 8.55 -0.61 19.92
C PRO A 131 9.29 0.15 18.81
N GLY A 132 8.59 1.10 18.16
CA GLY A 132 9.16 1.92 17.07
C GLY A 132 9.24 1.23 15.70
N SER A 133 8.80 -0.04 15.55
CA SER A 133 8.86 -0.77 14.28
C SER A 133 8.08 -0.10 13.16
N ILE A 134 6.93 0.53 13.48
CA ILE A 134 6.12 1.28 12.50
C ILE A 134 6.90 2.45 11.93
N MET A 135 7.50 3.28 12.78
CA MET A 135 8.29 4.43 12.32
C MET A 135 9.53 3.99 11.53
N ALA A 136 10.24 2.96 11.99
CA ALA A 136 11.37 2.40 11.26
C ALA A 136 10.95 1.87 9.87
N GLY A 137 9.77 1.25 9.77
CA GLY A 137 9.20 0.82 8.51
C GLY A 137 8.87 1.99 7.58
N ILE A 138 8.22 3.04 8.11
CA ILE A 138 7.91 4.27 7.37
C ILE A 138 9.21 4.90 6.84
N ASP A 139 10.21 5.09 7.69
CA ASP A 139 11.49 5.69 7.31
C ASP A 139 12.21 4.86 6.26
N LYS A 140 12.16 3.54 6.37
CA LYS A 140 12.72 2.63 5.37
C LYS A 140 12.05 2.80 4.01
N ILE A 141 10.74 2.82 3.97
CA ILE A 141 9.99 3.01 2.72
C ILE A 141 10.24 4.41 2.14
N LYS A 142 10.26 5.46 2.97
CA LYS A 142 10.56 6.84 2.54
C LYS A 142 11.97 6.99 1.99
N SER A 143 12.92 6.17 2.40
CA SER A 143 14.29 6.17 1.87
C SER A 143 14.39 5.53 0.47
N MET A 144 13.31 4.93 -0.02
CA MET A 144 13.25 4.24 -1.31
C MET A 144 12.32 4.99 -2.27
N ARG A 145 12.55 4.83 -3.56
CA ARG A 145 11.62 5.26 -4.59
C ARG A 145 10.41 4.32 -4.59
N MET A 146 9.22 4.86 -4.36
CA MET A 146 7.99 4.08 -4.34
C MET A 146 7.35 4.02 -5.73
N VAL A 147 6.99 2.83 -6.16
CA VAL A 147 6.33 2.55 -7.43
C VAL A 147 5.11 1.67 -7.17
N VAL A 148 3.94 2.09 -7.61
CA VAL A 148 2.67 1.41 -7.33
C VAL A 148 1.99 1.06 -8.64
N THR A 149 1.37 -0.12 -8.72
CA THR A 149 0.59 -0.46 -9.93
C THR A 149 -0.70 0.36 -10.00
N MET A 150 -1.08 0.79 -11.20
CA MET A 150 -2.29 1.61 -11.41
C MET A 150 -3.57 0.91 -10.96
N ARG A 151 -3.61 -0.41 -10.98
CA ARG A 151 -4.76 -1.20 -10.53
C ARG A 151 -4.95 -1.21 -9.00
N SER A 152 -3.94 -0.81 -8.23
CA SER A 152 -3.96 -0.78 -6.76
C SER A 152 -4.70 0.43 -6.20
N MET A 153 -5.96 0.63 -6.63
CA MET A 153 -6.72 1.85 -6.34
C MET A 153 -6.97 2.06 -4.85
N GLU A 154 -7.29 1.01 -4.09
CA GLU A 154 -7.53 1.08 -2.65
C GLU A 154 -6.25 1.48 -1.91
N LEU A 155 -5.12 0.85 -2.24
CA LEU A 155 -3.80 1.23 -1.71
C LEU A 155 -3.46 2.69 -2.04
N ILE A 156 -3.68 3.13 -3.27
CA ILE A 156 -3.45 4.51 -3.69
C ILE A 156 -4.29 5.48 -2.86
N ASN A 157 -5.55 5.11 -2.55
CA ASN A 157 -6.43 5.92 -1.72
C ASN A 157 -5.96 5.98 -0.25
N GLU A 158 -5.47 4.87 0.29
CA GLU A 158 -4.86 4.84 1.63
C GLU A 158 -3.58 5.66 1.71
N LEU A 159 -2.66 5.51 0.76
CA LEU A 159 -1.44 6.31 0.70
C LEU A 159 -1.72 7.83 0.67
N LYS A 160 -2.83 8.24 0.05
CA LYS A 160 -3.27 9.65 0.04
C LYS A 160 -3.79 10.13 1.38
N LYS A 161 -4.38 9.26 2.18
CA LYS A 161 -4.99 9.58 3.48
C LYS A 161 -4.02 9.42 4.65
N TYR A 162 -2.99 8.60 4.48
CA TYR A 162 -2.05 8.28 5.56
C TYR A 162 -1.19 9.49 5.92
N THR A 163 -1.46 10.06 7.09
CA THR A 163 -0.89 11.33 7.56
C THR A 163 -0.35 11.22 8.98
N TYR A 164 0.49 12.18 9.35
CA TYR A 164 0.91 12.36 10.73
C TYR A 164 -0.17 13.05 11.56
N LYS A 165 -0.25 12.71 12.84
CA LYS A 165 -1.10 13.40 13.82
C LYS A 165 -0.73 14.87 13.94
N GLN A 166 -1.73 15.72 14.20
CA GLN A 166 -1.52 17.13 14.52
C GLN A 166 -1.76 17.40 16.02
N ASN A 167 -0.94 18.25 16.61
CA ASN A 167 -1.22 18.76 17.94
C ASN A 167 -2.28 19.88 17.88
N LYS A 168 -2.70 20.37 19.06
CA LYS A 168 -3.71 21.45 19.17
C LYS A 168 -3.33 22.77 18.48
N SER A 169 -2.05 22.99 18.20
CA SER A 169 -1.54 24.18 17.48
C SER A 169 -1.40 23.94 15.97
N GLY A 170 -1.84 22.81 15.45
CA GLY A 170 -1.78 22.47 14.02
C GLY A 170 -0.41 21.96 13.54
N LYS A 171 0.57 21.78 14.44
CA LYS A 171 1.90 21.24 14.09
C LYS A 171 1.83 19.72 13.99
N TYR A 172 2.37 19.15 12.93
CA TYR A 172 2.48 17.70 12.75
C TYR A 172 3.46 17.09 13.75
N LEU A 173 3.04 15.99 14.34
CA LEU A 173 3.85 15.16 15.22
C LEU A 173 4.51 14.07 14.38
N ASN A 174 5.63 13.51 14.86
CA ASN A 174 6.24 12.35 14.20
C ASN A 174 5.57 11.04 14.65
N GLU A 175 4.23 11.01 14.52
CA GLU A 175 3.37 9.90 14.91
C GLU A 175 2.28 9.76 13.86
N PRO A 176 2.17 8.61 13.17
CA PRO A 176 1.12 8.40 12.19
C PRO A 176 -0.27 8.38 12.84
N ILE A 177 -1.29 8.82 12.09
CA ILE A 177 -2.67 8.63 12.50
C ILE A 177 -3.00 7.14 12.33
N ASP A 178 -3.49 6.53 13.39
CA ASP A 178 -3.89 5.13 13.46
C ASP A 178 -5.43 5.06 13.58
N ASP A 179 -6.12 5.66 12.60
CA ASP A 179 -7.59 5.79 12.62
C ASP A 179 -8.30 4.61 11.91
N TYR A 180 -7.55 3.59 11.49
CA TYR A 180 -8.06 2.47 10.69
C TYR A 180 -7.74 1.09 11.29
N ASN A 181 -7.48 1.03 12.60
CA ASN A 181 -7.38 -0.24 13.35
C ASN A 181 -8.54 -0.41 14.31
#